data_07fe562fef3770882dfea4e6726c30b5
#
_entry.id   07fe562fef3770882dfea4e6726c30b5
#
_cell.length_a   1.000
_cell.length_b   1.000
_cell.length_c   1.000
_cell.angle_alpha   90.00
_cell.angle_beta   90.00
_cell.angle_gamma   90.00
#
_symmetry.space_group_name_H-M   'P 1'
#
loop_
_entity.id
_entity.type
_entity.pdbx_description
1 polymer ?
#
loop_
_entity_poly.entity_id
_entity_poly.type
_entity_poly.pdbx_seq_one_letter_code
_entity_poly.pdbx_strand_id
1 'polypeptide(L)'
;MKPFNSLLLLIALTTGVAHAARPLPPDGNTGQFKALDYPMVQIGKNILRLAPGARVFSDGNRIVMHNQLPAEAKVMYQHDISGTVLNIWLLSEEEIQELKKAGKKF
;
A
#
# COMPACT_ATOMS: atom_id res chain seq x y z
N MET A 1 39.60 16.60 -21.81
CA MET A 1 38.60 17.48 -21.87
C MET A 1 37.29 16.80 -21.95
N LYS A 2 37.06 16.03 -22.79
CA LYS A 2 35.80 15.43 -22.89
C LYS A 2 35.51 14.38 -21.88
N PRO A 3 36.45 13.67 -21.35
CA PRO A 3 36.14 12.52 -20.48
C PRO A 3 35.42 12.88 -19.19
N PHE A 4 35.59 14.05 -18.69
CA PHE A 4 34.93 14.31 -17.45
C PHE A 4 33.44 14.55 -17.60
N ASN A 5 32.99 14.78 -18.78
CA ASN A 5 31.56 14.87 -19.02
C ASN A 5 30.88 13.52 -18.78
N SER A 6 31.53 12.48 -19.19
CA SER A 6 30.99 11.15 -18.96
C SER A 6 30.89 10.83 -17.51
N LEU A 7 31.80 11.32 -16.75
CA LEU A 7 31.81 11.10 -15.35
C LEU A 7 30.59 11.68 -14.67
N LEU A 8 30.22 12.88 -15.06
CA LEU A 8 29.06 13.50 -14.53
C LEU A 8 27.81 12.70 -14.80
N LEU A 9 27.72 12.16 -15.96
CA LEU A 9 26.61 11.37 -16.34
C LEU A 9 26.45 10.17 -15.45
N LEU A 10 27.53 9.56 -15.13
CA LEU A 10 27.54 8.41 -14.30
C LEU A 10 26.96 8.68 -12.92
N ILE A 11 27.33 9.77 -12.36
CA ILE A 11 26.83 10.17 -11.06
C ILE A 11 25.33 10.33 -11.07
N ALA A 12 24.80 10.87 -12.10
CA ALA A 12 23.39 11.08 -12.21
C ALA A 12 22.61 9.77 -12.21
N LEU A 13 23.18 8.73 -12.74
CA LEU A 13 22.53 7.45 -12.78
C LEU A 13 22.37 6.80 -11.42
N THR A 14 23.26 7.06 -10.53
CA THR A 14 23.23 6.38 -9.25
C THR A 14 22.21 6.92 -8.29
N THR A 15 21.70 8.09 -8.54
CA THR A 15 20.84 8.73 -7.57
C THR A 15 19.40 8.27 -7.62
N GLY A 16 18.96 7.69 -8.69
CA GLY A 16 17.56 7.40 -8.85
C GLY A 16 17.10 6.05 -8.34
N VAL A 17 17.95 5.32 -7.67
CA VAL A 17 17.68 3.94 -7.43
C VAL A 17 17.31 3.61 -6.00
N ALA A 18 17.06 4.62 -5.23
CA ALA A 18 16.95 4.42 -3.81
C ALA A 18 15.70 3.69 -3.38
N HIS A 19 14.66 3.71 -4.15
CA HIS A 19 13.40 3.16 -3.70
C HIS A 19 13.11 1.83 -4.35
N ALA A 20 12.98 0.83 -3.52
CA ALA A 20 12.45 -0.42 -3.97
C ALA A 20 11.00 -0.45 -3.56
N ALA A 21 10.13 -0.31 -4.50
CA ALA A 21 8.72 -0.44 -4.22
C ALA A 21 8.41 -1.90 -3.96
N ARG A 22 7.65 -2.18 -2.93
CA ARG A 22 7.18 -3.54 -2.69
C ARG A 22 6.16 -3.92 -3.75
N PRO A 23 6.08 -5.20 -4.11
CA PRO A 23 5.07 -5.63 -5.06
C PRO A 23 3.68 -5.56 -4.42
N LEU A 24 2.78 -4.85 -5.06
CA LEU A 24 1.38 -4.82 -4.67
C LEU A 24 0.57 -5.56 -5.73
N PRO A 25 -0.52 -6.24 -5.35
CA PRO A 25 -1.31 -6.97 -6.34
C PRO A 25 -1.95 -6.00 -7.33
N PRO A 26 -1.80 -6.24 -8.63
CA PRO A 26 -2.36 -5.33 -9.63
C PRO A 26 -3.89 -5.30 -9.63
N ASP A 27 -4.52 -6.34 -9.15
CA ASP A 27 -5.97 -6.43 -9.05
C ASP A 27 -6.50 -6.04 -7.68
N GLY A 28 -5.66 -5.50 -6.80
CA GLY A 28 -6.08 -5.07 -5.49
C GLY A 28 -7.01 -3.87 -5.56
N ASN A 29 -7.97 -3.84 -4.67
CA ASN A 29 -8.87 -2.71 -4.55
C ASN A 29 -8.26 -1.66 -3.64
N THR A 30 -8.56 -0.39 -3.89
CA THR A 30 -8.06 0.71 -3.07
C THR A 30 -9.22 1.41 -2.40
N GLY A 31 -8.95 2.03 -1.26
CA GLY A 31 -9.99 2.77 -0.55
C GLY A 31 -9.47 3.40 0.72
N GLN A 32 -10.37 4.13 1.38
CA GLN A 32 -10.09 4.77 2.65
C GLN A 32 -10.52 3.82 3.77
N PHE A 33 -9.56 3.38 4.55
CA PHE A 33 -9.79 2.45 5.65
C PHE A 33 -10.13 3.21 6.92
N LYS A 34 -11.05 2.65 7.69
CA LYS A 34 -11.36 3.14 9.01
C LYS A 34 -11.53 1.95 9.94
N ALA A 35 -10.83 1.97 11.06
CA ALA A 35 -10.92 0.88 12.03
C ALA A 35 -12.26 0.96 12.77
N LEU A 36 -12.89 -0.19 12.90
CA LEU A 36 -14.08 -0.37 13.69
C LEU A 36 -13.75 -1.42 14.76
N ASP A 37 -14.76 -1.93 15.43
CA ASP A 37 -14.54 -3.01 16.40
C ASP A 37 -14.12 -4.27 15.68
N TYR A 38 -12.96 -4.78 16.02
CA TYR A 38 -12.45 -6.00 15.41
C TYR A 38 -13.48 -7.13 15.54
N PRO A 39 -13.76 -7.90 14.48
CA PRO A 39 -13.07 -7.96 13.21
C PRO A 39 -13.65 -7.07 12.11
N MET A 40 -14.43 -6.09 12.44
CA MET A 40 -15.08 -5.23 11.47
C MET A 40 -14.20 -4.06 11.11
N VAL A 41 -14.19 -3.71 9.83
CA VAL A 41 -13.48 -2.54 9.31
C VAL A 41 -14.38 -1.87 8.28
N GLN A 42 -14.16 -0.59 8.06
CA GLN A 42 -14.86 0.13 7.01
C GLN A 42 -13.84 0.51 5.94
N ILE A 43 -14.14 0.22 4.68
CA ILE A 43 -13.32 0.65 3.57
C ILE A 43 -14.24 1.35 2.57
N GLY A 44 -13.98 2.64 2.36
CA GLY A 44 -14.87 3.48 1.61
C GLY A 44 -16.20 3.59 2.33
N LYS A 45 -17.25 3.20 1.68
CA LYS A 45 -18.61 3.22 2.28
C LYS A 45 -19.04 1.85 2.80
N ASN A 46 -18.23 0.85 2.62
CA ASN A 46 -18.59 -0.54 2.93
C ASN A 46 -18.05 -0.97 4.28
N ILE A 47 -18.87 -1.61 5.06
CA ILE A 47 -18.42 -2.25 6.29
C ILE A 47 -18.13 -3.70 5.96
N LEU A 48 -16.88 -4.09 6.18
CA LEU A 48 -16.38 -5.39 5.80
C LEU A 48 -15.85 -6.12 7.03
N ARG A 49 -15.70 -7.42 6.90
CA ARG A 49 -15.18 -8.25 7.97
C ARG A 49 -13.81 -8.77 7.60
N LEU A 50 -12.89 -8.72 8.55
CA LEU A 50 -11.58 -9.35 8.38
C LEU A 50 -11.73 -10.87 8.54
N ALA A 51 -11.10 -11.60 7.62
CA ALA A 51 -11.07 -13.05 7.71
C ALA A 51 -10.23 -13.48 8.93
N PRO A 52 -10.51 -14.65 9.49
CA PRO A 52 -9.58 -15.23 10.46
C PRO A 52 -8.23 -15.43 9.75
N GLY A 53 -7.17 -14.93 10.32
CA GLY A 53 -5.88 -14.99 9.67
C GLY A 53 -5.63 -13.91 8.64
N ALA A 54 -6.52 -12.92 8.52
CA ALA A 54 -6.29 -11.78 7.65
C ALA A 54 -4.99 -11.08 8.03
N ARG A 55 -4.27 -10.61 7.03
CA ARG A 55 -2.98 -9.95 7.23
C ARG A 55 -3.07 -8.50 6.87
N VAL A 56 -2.53 -7.66 7.74
CA VAL A 56 -2.40 -6.23 7.48
C VAL A 56 -0.91 -5.92 7.44
N PHE A 57 -0.47 -5.30 6.37
CA PHE A 57 0.93 -4.95 6.17
C PHE A 57 1.11 -3.45 6.28
N SER A 58 2.10 -3.03 7.06
CA SER A 58 2.48 -1.62 7.12
C SER A 58 3.19 -1.21 5.83
N ASP A 59 3.46 0.07 5.68
CA ASP A 59 4.20 0.56 4.52
C ASP A 59 5.62 0.00 4.44
N GLY A 60 6.16 -0.47 5.55
CA GLY A 60 7.43 -1.20 5.57
C GLY A 60 7.26 -2.69 5.34
N ASN A 61 6.10 -3.11 4.92
CA ASN A 61 5.77 -4.51 4.63
C ASN A 61 5.86 -5.42 5.86
N ARG A 62 5.63 -4.87 7.04
CA ARG A 62 5.60 -5.62 8.29
C ARG A 62 4.16 -5.93 8.66
N ILE A 63 3.95 -7.05 9.32
CA ILE A 63 2.63 -7.43 9.78
C ILE A 63 2.20 -6.54 10.94
N VAL A 64 0.99 -6.00 10.85
CA VAL A 64 0.39 -5.16 11.88
C VAL A 64 -0.68 -5.96 12.58
N MET A 65 -0.62 -6.01 13.89
CA MET A 65 -1.61 -6.74 14.68
C MET A 65 -2.92 -5.95 14.74
N HIS A 66 -4.02 -6.65 14.93
CA HIS A 66 -5.33 -6.01 14.91
C HIS A 66 -5.50 -4.91 15.97
N ASN A 67 -4.78 -5.00 17.07
CA ASN A 67 -4.82 -3.97 18.12
C ASN A 67 -3.90 -2.79 17.84
N GLN A 68 -3.17 -2.81 16.70
CA GLN A 68 -2.25 -1.76 16.31
C GLN A 68 -2.69 -1.08 15.02
N LEU A 69 -3.91 -1.33 14.58
CA LEU A 69 -4.41 -0.74 13.34
C LEU A 69 -4.57 0.77 13.50
N PRO A 70 -4.23 1.56 12.47
CA PRO A 70 -4.49 3.00 12.53
C PRO A 70 -6.00 3.26 12.48
N ALA A 71 -6.41 4.38 13.04
CA ALA A 71 -7.83 4.75 13.01
C ALA A 71 -8.31 4.95 11.57
N GLU A 72 -7.48 5.57 10.75
CA GLU A 72 -7.78 5.82 9.33
C GLU A 72 -6.51 5.72 8.52
N ALA A 73 -6.63 5.23 7.29
CA ALA A 73 -5.51 5.14 6.37
C ALA A 73 -6.01 4.88 4.95
N LYS A 74 -5.18 5.20 3.98
CA LYS A 74 -5.43 4.78 2.61
C LYS A 74 -4.79 3.43 2.40
N VAL A 75 -5.54 2.50 1.83
CA VAL A 75 -5.14 1.11 1.75
C VAL A 75 -5.40 0.51 0.38
N MET A 76 -4.70 -0.57 0.10
CA MET A 76 -5.07 -1.53 -0.91
C MET A 76 -5.49 -2.80 -0.19
N TYR A 77 -6.49 -3.49 -0.68
CA TYR A 77 -6.98 -4.68 -0.01
C TYR A 77 -7.47 -5.73 -0.99
N GLN A 78 -7.50 -6.96 -0.52
CA GLN A 78 -8.07 -8.09 -1.26
C GLN A 78 -9.11 -8.76 -0.39
N HIS A 79 -10.21 -9.17 -1.01
CA HIS A 79 -11.26 -9.91 -0.31
C HIS A 79 -11.56 -11.19 -1.09
N ASP A 80 -12.22 -12.14 -0.42
CA ASP A 80 -12.66 -13.35 -1.07
C ASP A 80 -14.01 -13.11 -1.77
N ILE A 81 -14.56 -14.20 -2.33
CA ILE A 81 -15.79 -14.05 -3.09
C ILE A 81 -16.98 -13.71 -2.21
N SER A 82 -16.89 -13.94 -0.92
CA SER A 82 -17.95 -13.57 0.03
C SER A 82 -17.81 -12.13 0.53
N GLY A 83 -16.74 -11.43 0.15
CA GLY A 83 -16.48 -10.07 0.59
C GLY A 83 -15.69 -9.97 1.88
N THR A 84 -15.23 -11.09 2.43
CA THR A 84 -14.38 -11.08 3.62
C THR A 84 -12.97 -10.67 3.26
N VAL A 85 -12.39 -9.74 4.01
CA VAL A 85 -11.09 -9.17 3.69
C VAL A 85 -9.98 -10.14 4.11
N LEU A 86 -9.12 -10.45 3.16
CA LEU A 86 -8.00 -11.37 3.36
C LEU A 86 -6.70 -10.66 3.66
N ASN A 87 -6.40 -9.60 2.94
CA ASN A 87 -5.17 -8.85 3.08
C ASN A 87 -5.42 -7.36 2.96
N ILE A 88 -4.69 -6.58 3.74
CA ILE A 88 -4.72 -5.11 3.64
C ILE A 88 -3.28 -4.62 3.63
N TRP A 89 -2.98 -3.71 2.73
CA TRP A 89 -1.69 -3.01 2.67
C TRP A 89 -1.92 -1.56 3.03
N LEU A 90 -1.36 -1.12 4.14
CA LEU A 90 -1.34 0.30 4.50
C LEU A 90 -0.35 0.99 3.57
N LEU A 91 -0.81 1.98 2.85
CA LEU A 91 -0.03 2.58 1.77
C LEU A 91 0.80 3.75 2.27
N SER A 92 2.02 3.85 1.75
CA SER A 92 2.85 5.04 1.96
C SER A 92 2.36 6.15 1.03
N GLU A 93 2.79 7.36 1.32
CA GLU A 93 2.42 8.51 0.48
C GLU A 93 2.88 8.31 -0.96
N GLU A 94 4.06 7.76 -1.14
CA GLU A 94 4.58 7.49 -2.47
C GLU A 94 3.74 6.47 -3.22
N GLU A 95 3.34 5.42 -2.54
CA GLU A 95 2.47 4.40 -3.12
C GLU A 95 1.12 4.97 -3.49
N ILE A 96 0.57 5.83 -2.65
CA ILE A 96 -0.70 6.50 -2.93
C ILE A 96 -0.59 7.33 -4.21
N GLN A 97 0.47 8.10 -4.35
CA GLN A 97 0.66 8.93 -5.53
C GLN A 97 0.81 8.09 -6.80
N GLU A 98 1.56 7.01 -6.71
CA GLU A 98 1.73 6.11 -7.85
C GLU A 98 0.41 5.48 -8.26
N LEU A 99 -0.39 5.05 -7.29
CA LEU A 99 -1.68 4.44 -7.58
C LEU A 99 -2.66 5.44 -8.15
N LYS A 100 -2.64 6.67 -7.68
CA LYS A 100 -3.48 7.73 -8.26
C LYS A 100 -3.10 8.00 -9.71
N LYS A 101 -1.83 8.01 -10.01
CA LYS A 101 -1.36 8.16 -11.39
C LYS A 101 -1.84 7.02 -12.27
N ALA A 102 -1.98 5.85 -11.71
CA ALA A 102 -2.47 4.69 -12.44
C ALA A 102 -4.00 4.64 -12.53
N GLY A 103 -4.68 5.65 -12.01
CA GLY A 103 -6.14 5.73 -12.09
C GLY A 103 -6.89 5.13 -10.91
N LYS A 104 -6.20 4.72 -9.88
CA LYS A 104 -6.86 4.17 -8.69
C LYS A 104 -7.48 5.29 -7.85
N LYS A 105 -8.60 4.99 -7.23
CA LYS A 105 -9.34 5.94 -6.40
C LYS A 105 -9.40 5.45 -4.96
N PHE A 106 -9.46 6.41 -4.05
CA PHE A 106 -9.53 6.11 -2.63
C PHE A 106 -10.76 6.72 -1.99
#